data_56f7242e847a5804441124af5737ace8
#
_entry.id   56f7242e847a5804441124af5737ace8
#
_cell.length_a   1.000
_cell.length_b   1.000
_cell.length_c   1.000
_cell.angle_alpha   90.00
_cell.angle_beta   90.00
_cell.angle_gamma   90.00
#
_symmetry.space_group_name_H-M   'P 1'
#
loop_
_entity.id
_entity.type
_entity.pdbx_description
1 polymer ?
#
loop_
_entity_poly.entity_id
_entity_poly.type
_entity_poly.pdbx_seq_one_letter_code
_entity_poly.pdbx_strand_id
1 'polypeptide(L)'
;MIQDLTPNEFKDYLVDDEVTLVDVREQWEFDICQIKSAILIPMNEIAKSYLNLNKDSKLALYCHSGIRSMHVADFLLSKGFQSLSNLQGGIDAWAQEIDTTVERY
;
A
#
# COMPACT_ATOMS: atom_id res chain seq x y z
N MET A 1 12.68 1.18 -8.85
CA MET A 1 11.94 0.00 -9.33
C MET A 1 10.88 -0.40 -8.30
N ILE A 2 9.74 -0.87 -8.77
CA ILE A 2 8.64 -1.28 -7.92
C ILE A 2 8.71 -2.79 -7.69
N GLN A 3 8.62 -3.21 -6.43
CA GLN A 3 8.52 -4.63 -6.09
C GLN A 3 7.05 -5.00 -5.96
N ASP A 4 6.58 -5.95 -6.77
CA ASP A 4 5.22 -6.47 -6.68
C ASP A 4 5.26 -7.74 -5.83
N LEU A 5 4.89 -7.61 -4.56
CA LEU A 5 5.08 -8.65 -3.55
C LEU A 5 3.80 -9.46 -3.32
N THR A 6 3.95 -10.77 -3.20
CA THR A 6 2.84 -11.64 -2.77
C THR A 6 2.45 -11.28 -1.33
N PRO A 7 1.24 -11.68 -0.87
CA PRO A 7 0.86 -11.41 0.52
C PRO A 7 1.88 -11.88 1.55
N ASN A 8 2.46 -13.05 1.38
CA ASN A 8 3.47 -13.56 2.31
C ASN A 8 4.75 -12.73 2.28
N GLU A 9 5.22 -12.36 1.09
CA GLU A 9 6.39 -11.49 0.94
C GLU A 9 6.12 -10.11 1.52
N PHE A 10 4.93 -9.58 1.31
CA PHE A 10 4.53 -8.28 1.83
C PHE A 10 4.49 -8.29 3.36
N LYS A 11 3.94 -9.35 3.93
CA LYS A 11 3.93 -9.55 5.38
C LYS A 11 5.35 -9.53 5.96
N ASP A 12 6.26 -10.26 5.33
CA ASP A 12 7.65 -10.32 5.77
C ASP A 12 8.34 -8.96 5.65
N TYR A 13 8.04 -8.23 4.58
CA TYR A 13 8.59 -6.89 4.37
C TYR A 13 8.15 -5.91 5.44
N LEU A 14 6.91 -6.03 5.93
CA LEU A 14 6.36 -5.13 6.95
C LEU A 14 6.97 -5.32 8.34
N VAL A 15 7.78 -6.36 8.54
CA VAL A 15 8.50 -6.56 9.80
C VAL A 15 9.53 -5.44 10.03
N ASP A 16 10.04 -4.85 8.95
CA ASP A 16 10.96 -3.71 9.02
C ASP A 16 10.21 -2.47 9.49
N ASP A 17 10.56 -1.96 10.66
CA ASP A 17 9.92 -0.79 11.27
C ASP A 17 10.08 0.49 10.45
N GLU A 18 11.05 0.53 9.54
CA GLU A 18 11.27 1.69 8.68
C GLU A 18 10.31 1.76 7.50
N VAL A 19 9.57 0.67 7.23
CA VAL A 19 8.60 0.63 6.15
C VAL A 19 7.33 1.37 6.57
N THR A 20 6.88 2.30 5.74
CA THR A 20 5.60 2.97 5.91
C THR A 20 4.55 2.29 5.06
N LEU A 21 3.48 1.81 5.69
CA LEU A 21 2.38 1.15 4.99
C LEU A 21 1.32 2.19 4.62
N VAL A 22 1.04 2.29 3.34
CA VAL A 22 0.09 3.29 2.80
C VAL A 22 -1.07 2.60 2.10
N ASP A 23 -2.28 2.93 2.56
CA ASP A 23 -3.53 2.52 1.95
C ASP A 23 -3.96 3.61 0.98
N VAL A 24 -4.10 3.30 -0.31
CA VAL A 24 -4.45 4.30 -1.32
C VAL A 24 -5.92 4.22 -1.74
N ARG A 25 -6.73 3.50 -0.97
CA ARG A 25 -8.17 3.39 -1.20
C ARG A 25 -8.89 4.64 -0.73
N GLU A 26 -10.21 4.63 -0.85
CA GLU A 26 -11.04 5.72 -0.34
C GLU A 26 -11.37 5.51 1.14
N GLN A 27 -11.81 6.59 1.80
CA GLN A 27 -12.14 6.57 3.22
C GLN A 27 -13.17 5.50 3.57
N TRP A 28 -14.22 5.35 2.74
CA TRP A 28 -15.28 4.37 3.02
C TRP A 28 -14.74 2.92 3.00
N GLU A 29 -13.75 2.65 2.15
CA GLU A 29 -13.10 1.33 2.11
C GLU A 29 -12.27 1.11 3.36
N PHE A 30 -11.53 2.13 3.77
CA PHE A 30 -10.71 2.10 4.98
C PHE A 30 -11.57 1.88 6.23
N ASP A 31 -12.76 2.45 6.25
CA ASP A 31 -13.70 2.29 7.37
C ASP A 31 -14.25 0.86 7.47
N ILE A 32 -14.36 0.15 6.35
CA ILE A 32 -14.81 -1.24 6.34
C ILE A 32 -13.72 -2.16 6.91
N CYS A 33 -12.52 -2.02 6.42
CA CYS A 33 -11.38 -2.84 6.85
C CYS A 33 -10.07 -2.17 6.45
N GLN A 34 -8.99 -2.50 7.17
CA GLN A 34 -7.67 -2.00 6.84
C GLN A 34 -6.61 -2.95 7.39
N ILE A 35 -5.41 -2.89 6.84
CA ILE A 35 -4.25 -3.57 7.42
C ILE A 35 -3.76 -2.71 8.59
N LYS A 36 -3.45 -3.35 9.70
CA LYS A 36 -2.99 -2.67 10.91
C LYS A 36 -1.79 -1.77 10.61
N SER A 37 -1.80 -0.57 11.19
CA SER A 37 -0.75 0.44 11.08
C SER A 37 -0.70 1.17 9.74
N ALA A 38 -1.62 0.90 8.82
CA ALA A 38 -1.69 1.62 7.55
C ALA A 38 -2.10 3.08 7.77
N ILE A 39 -1.48 3.97 7.01
CA ILE A 39 -1.94 5.35 6.90
C ILE A 39 -2.72 5.48 5.59
N LEU A 40 -3.80 6.24 5.62
CA LEU A 40 -4.66 6.43 4.45
C LEU A 40 -4.22 7.66 3.67
N ILE A 41 -3.84 7.47 2.42
CA ILE A 41 -3.63 8.54 1.46
C ILE A 41 -4.35 8.12 0.17
N PRO A 42 -5.61 8.55 -0.01
CA PRO A 42 -6.37 8.15 -1.19
C PRO A 42 -5.64 8.48 -2.49
N MET A 43 -5.80 7.61 -3.48
CA MET A 43 -5.10 7.74 -4.76
C MET A 43 -5.28 9.12 -5.40
N ASN A 44 -6.48 9.70 -5.29
CA ASN A 44 -6.75 11.02 -5.89
C ASN A 44 -6.09 12.18 -5.13
N GLU A 45 -5.53 11.93 -3.94
CA GLU A 45 -4.83 12.95 -3.16
C GLU A 45 -3.31 12.84 -3.28
N ILE A 46 -2.81 11.74 -3.83
CA ILE A 46 -1.37 11.46 -3.83
C ILE A 46 -0.59 12.52 -4.64
N ALA A 47 -1.20 13.10 -5.65
CA ALA A 47 -0.57 14.13 -6.48
C ALA A 47 -0.22 15.39 -5.69
N LYS A 48 -0.87 15.61 -4.53
CA LYS A 48 -0.54 16.70 -3.61
C LYS A 48 0.25 16.20 -2.42
N SER A 49 -0.19 15.06 -1.86
CA SER A 49 0.36 14.54 -0.60
C SER A 49 1.79 14.03 -0.74
N TYR A 50 2.22 13.60 -1.93
CA TYR A 50 3.57 13.06 -2.10
C TYR A 50 4.65 14.09 -1.74
N LEU A 51 4.34 15.38 -1.82
CA LEU A 51 5.30 16.44 -1.46
C LEU A 51 5.66 16.40 0.03
N ASN A 52 4.81 15.81 0.85
CA ASN A 52 5.04 15.67 2.29
C ASN A 52 5.73 14.35 2.65
N LEU A 53 5.98 13.50 1.67
CA LEU A 53 6.64 12.21 1.88
C LEU A 53 8.12 12.33 1.57
N ASN A 54 8.94 11.62 2.34
CA ASN A 54 10.38 11.58 2.10
C ASN A 54 10.67 10.59 0.96
N LYS A 55 11.35 11.07 -0.08
CA LYS A 55 11.70 10.25 -1.25
C LYS A 55 12.58 9.04 -0.91
N ASP A 56 13.32 9.12 0.19
CA ASP A 56 14.20 8.05 0.64
C ASP A 56 13.48 7.03 1.53
N SER A 57 12.21 7.27 1.87
CA SER A 57 11.47 6.34 2.71
C SER A 57 11.08 5.07 1.93
N LYS A 58 10.90 3.99 2.68
CA LYS A 58 10.41 2.73 2.15
C LYS A 58 8.89 2.73 2.25
N LEU A 59 8.22 2.71 1.11
CA LEU A 59 6.76 2.75 1.05
C LEU A 59 6.20 1.41 0.57
N ALA A 60 5.33 0.85 1.37
CA ALA A 60 4.57 -0.35 1.01
C ALA A 60 3.13 0.09 0.75
N LEU A 61 2.63 -0.17 -0.45
CA LEU A 61 1.35 0.35 -0.93
C LEU A 61 0.36 -0.76 -1.15
N TYR A 62 -0.91 -0.53 -0.82
CA TYR A 62 -1.96 -1.48 -1.16
C TYR A 62 -3.27 -0.76 -1.48
N CYS A 63 -4.12 -1.48 -2.21
CA CYS A 63 -5.51 -1.09 -2.45
C CYS A 63 -6.40 -2.33 -2.33
N HIS A 64 -7.57 -2.35 -2.98
CA HIS A 64 -8.46 -3.51 -2.90
C HIS A 64 -7.85 -4.75 -3.58
N SER A 65 -7.39 -4.60 -4.83
CA SER A 65 -6.91 -5.72 -5.65
C SER A 65 -5.50 -5.55 -6.21
N GLY A 66 -4.82 -4.44 -5.90
CA GLY A 66 -3.45 -4.19 -6.33
C GLY A 66 -3.30 -3.29 -7.55
N ILE A 67 -4.39 -2.87 -8.18
CA ILE A 67 -4.34 -2.07 -9.41
C ILE A 67 -4.08 -0.59 -9.12
N ARG A 68 -4.92 0.03 -8.27
CA ARG A 68 -4.75 1.45 -7.92
C ARG A 68 -3.40 1.71 -7.25
N SER A 69 -2.98 0.80 -6.37
CA SER A 69 -1.72 0.95 -5.67
C SER A 69 -0.52 0.84 -6.60
N MET A 70 -0.61 0.01 -7.65
CA MET A 70 0.45 -0.05 -8.65
C MET A 70 0.53 1.26 -9.44
N HIS A 71 -0.61 1.88 -9.77
CA HIS A 71 -0.63 3.19 -10.43
C HIS A 71 0.00 4.27 -9.54
N VAL A 72 -0.28 4.24 -8.25
CA VAL A 72 0.35 5.16 -7.29
C VAL A 72 1.85 4.93 -7.21
N ALA A 73 2.28 3.66 -7.19
CA ALA A 73 3.70 3.33 -7.18
C ALA A 73 4.40 3.88 -8.42
N ASP A 74 3.80 3.72 -9.60
CA ASP A 74 4.35 4.26 -10.85
C ASP A 74 4.49 5.78 -10.78
N PHE A 75 3.48 6.46 -10.27
CA PHE A 75 3.52 7.91 -10.10
C PHE A 75 4.67 8.33 -9.17
N LEU A 76 4.79 7.67 -8.02
CA LEU A 76 5.83 7.98 -7.04
C LEU A 76 7.22 7.70 -7.59
N LEU A 77 7.36 6.61 -8.36
CA LEU A 77 8.63 6.31 -9.02
C LEU A 77 9.04 7.46 -9.94
N SER A 78 8.09 8.01 -10.70
CA SER A 78 8.35 9.14 -11.60
C SER A 78 8.75 10.42 -10.84
N LYS A 79 8.43 10.49 -9.54
CA LYS A 79 8.77 11.63 -8.67
C LYS A 79 10.05 11.42 -7.86
N GLY A 80 10.78 10.34 -8.14
CA GLY A 80 12.08 10.11 -7.52
C GLY A 80 12.08 9.18 -6.31
N PHE A 81 10.94 8.58 -5.96
CA PHE A 81 10.88 7.57 -4.91
C PHE A 81 11.53 6.29 -5.42
N GLN A 82 12.38 5.66 -4.61
CA GLN A 82 13.16 4.50 -5.04
C GLN A 82 12.75 3.19 -4.37
N SER A 83 12.20 3.25 -3.18
CA SER A 83 11.85 2.05 -2.40
C SER A 83 10.35 1.90 -2.33
N LEU A 84 9.77 1.30 -3.37
CA LEU A 84 8.33 1.14 -3.53
C LEU A 84 7.97 -0.33 -3.63
N SER A 85 6.97 -0.75 -2.88
CA SER A 85 6.43 -2.11 -2.93
C SER A 85 4.92 -2.06 -3.07
N ASN A 86 4.36 -2.99 -3.82
CA ASN A 86 2.92 -3.14 -4.02
C ASN A 86 2.47 -4.50 -3.51
N LEU A 87 1.34 -4.54 -2.83
CA LEU A 87 0.71 -5.79 -2.40
C LEU A 87 -0.05 -6.41 -3.55
N GLN A 88 0.50 -7.47 -4.11
CA GLN A 88 -0.15 -8.21 -5.18
C GLN A 88 -1.48 -8.79 -4.70
N GLY A 89 -2.54 -8.54 -5.44
CA GLY A 89 -3.89 -8.97 -5.05
C GLY A 89 -4.55 -8.10 -3.98
N GLY A 90 -3.85 -7.10 -3.46
CA GLY A 90 -4.38 -6.12 -2.52
C GLY A 90 -4.87 -6.69 -1.19
N ILE A 91 -5.67 -5.90 -0.48
CA ILE A 91 -6.21 -6.32 0.82
C ILE A 91 -7.16 -7.52 0.68
N ASP A 92 -7.74 -7.73 -0.50
CA ASP A 92 -8.59 -8.90 -0.74
C ASP A 92 -7.77 -10.19 -0.63
N ALA A 93 -6.61 -10.27 -1.27
CA ALA A 93 -5.70 -11.41 -1.15
C ALA A 93 -5.15 -11.52 0.27
N TRP A 94 -4.84 -10.39 0.90
CA TRP A 94 -4.38 -10.36 2.29
C TRP A 94 -5.40 -10.98 3.23
N ALA A 95 -6.68 -10.65 3.07
CA ALA A 95 -7.76 -11.19 3.88
C ALA A 95 -7.92 -12.70 3.69
N GLN A 96 -7.65 -13.21 2.50
CA GLN A 96 -7.76 -14.63 2.21
C GLN A 96 -6.57 -15.43 2.73
N GLU A 97 -5.37 -14.89 2.64
CA GLU A 97 -4.15 -15.67 2.85
C GLU A 97 -3.42 -15.35 4.15
N ILE A 98 -3.54 -14.14 4.67
CA ILE A 98 -2.76 -13.71 5.83
C ILE A 98 -3.63 -13.52 7.07
N ASP A 99 -4.71 -12.74 6.96
CA ASP A 99 -5.53 -12.37 8.10
C ASP A 99 -7.02 -12.51 7.75
N THR A 100 -7.58 -13.67 8.08
CA THR A 100 -8.98 -13.98 7.77
C THR A 100 -9.97 -13.19 8.63
N THR A 101 -9.51 -12.41 9.60
CA THR A 101 -10.37 -11.52 10.39
C THR A 101 -10.65 -10.20 9.66
N VAL A 102 -9.90 -9.89 8.60
CA VAL A 102 -10.13 -8.72 7.77
C VAL A 102 -11.40 -8.92 6.94
N GLU A 103 -12.35 -7.98 7.05
CA GLU A 103 -13.60 -8.07 6.32
C GLU A 103 -13.36 -7.92 4.81
N ARG A 104 -13.97 -8.80 4.03
CA ARG A 104 -13.90 -8.73 2.56
C ARG A 104 -15.13 -8.00 2.03
N TYR A 105 -14.93 -7.25 0.98
CA TYR A 105 -16.01 -6.45 0.38
C TYR A 105 -15.96 -6.44 -1.14
#